data_ef4c5dde1c4f8853f945df4a8e97a56d
#
_entry.id   ef4c5dde1c4f8853f945df4a8e97a56d
#
_cell.length_a   1.000
_cell.length_b   1.000
_cell.length_c   1.000
_cell.angle_alpha   90.00
_cell.angle_beta   90.00
_cell.angle_gamma   90.00
#
_symmetry.space_group_name_H-M   'P 1'
#
loop_
_entity.id
_entity.type
_entity.pdbx_description
1 polymer ?
#
loop_
_entity_poly.entity_id
_entity_poly.type
_entity_poly.pdbx_seq_one_letter_code
_entity_poly.pdbx_strand_id
1 'polypeptide(L)'
;YEHISNILSGLYSLGGQVDYALIERCIDFSDIYSRFSYQGVPDVRLIVFRGYPVMAMIRLATRESDGRANLHQGAVGVGLSIRDGRPRFAARQIARWLYVRHTEDPLRMTDIAAAHRQRLAERFSPALSAPERVTESADGTKKYLFRTLEGHYVESAYIPDGERATLCVSSQAGCRMGCRFCATGRQGLQQSLTAAEILNQAVSLPERDKLTNLVFMGMGEPLDNTDEVLRALEIITAEWGFGWSPTRITLSTAGVVPELRRFLDATKVHLAVSLHNPFHEERMEIMPVERAWPIAEVAAILREYDFTHQRRVSFEYIVMSGLNDSPRHIRELTRLLNGIKCRINLIRFHRIPDSPYFSPGDEAMVRFRDALTARGIQTTIRASRGEDIQAACGLLSTRLKGGI
;
A
#
# COMPACT_ATOMS: atom_id res chain seq x y z
N TYR A 1 29.07 -41.67 -28.83
CA TYR A 1 30.53 -41.48 -28.87
C TYR A 1 30.92 -40.29 -29.73
N GLU A 2 30.36 -40.11 -30.91
CA GLU A 2 30.68 -39.02 -31.85
C GLU A 2 30.52 -37.64 -31.23
N HIS A 3 29.42 -37.40 -30.49
CA HIS A 3 29.15 -36.12 -29.82
C HIS A 3 30.19 -35.81 -28.74
N ILE A 4 30.59 -36.80 -27.95
CA ILE A 4 31.63 -36.64 -26.93
C ILE A 4 32.98 -36.33 -27.58
N SER A 5 33.33 -37.00 -28.67
CA SER A 5 34.55 -36.73 -29.43
C SER A 5 34.58 -35.32 -30.00
N ASN A 6 33.43 -34.81 -30.49
CA ASN A 6 33.28 -33.46 -31.00
C ASN A 6 33.43 -32.39 -29.89
N ILE A 7 32.95 -32.63 -28.67
CA ILE A 7 33.18 -31.75 -27.52
C ILE A 7 34.66 -31.72 -27.16
N LEU A 8 35.27 -32.88 -27.01
CA LEU A 8 36.68 -33.01 -26.62
C LEU A 8 37.64 -32.43 -27.68
N SER A 9 37.25 -32.44 -28.96
CA SER A 9 38.04 -31.84 -30.06
C SER A 9 37.86 -30.32 -30.18
N GLY A 10 37.01 -29.71 -29.33
CA GLY A 10 36.75 -28.28 -29.35
C GLY A 10 35.83 -27.80 -30.47
N LEU A 11 35.09 -28.70 -31.13
CA LEU A 11 34.19 -28.35 -32.24
C LEU A 11 33.09 -27.37 -31.85
N TYR A 12 32.68 -27.33 -30.57
CA TYR A 12 31.65 -26.47 -30.06
C TYR A 12 32.19 -25.35 -29.16
N SER A 13 33.50 -25.26 -28.98
CA SER A 13 34.10 -24.23 -28.11
C SER A 13 34.32 -22.92 -28.87
N LEU A 14 34.19 -21.79 -28.17
CA LEU A 14 34.55 -20.48 -28.71
C LEU A 14 36.08 -20.40 -28.91
N GLY A 15 36.49 -20.29 -30.17
CA GLY A 15 37.91 -20.23 -30.55
C GLY A 15 38.57 -21.58 -30.78
N GLY A 16 37.83 -22.71 -30.86
CA GLY A 16 38.36 -24.03 -31.23
C GLY A 16 39.31 -24.65 -30.20
N GLN A 17 39.21 -24.22 -28.93
CA GLN A 17 40.03 -24.79 -27.85
C GLN A 17 39.46 -26.12 -27.36
N VAL A 18 40.35 -27.03 -26.92
CA VAL A 18 39.97 -28.29 -26.29
C VAL A 18 39.06 -28.01 -25.09
N ASP A 19 37.92 -28.70 -25.03
CA ASP A 19 36.91 -28.55 -23.99
C ASP A 19 36.77 -29.84 -23.17
N TYR A 20 35.98 -29.80 -22.10
CA TYR A 20 35.76 -30.93 -21.22
C TYR A 20 34.36 -31.50 -21.43
N ALA A 21 34.26 -32.82 -21.55
CA ALA A 21 32.97 -33.50 -21.55
C ALA A 21 32.68 -34.04 -20.14
N LEU A 22 31.55 -33.60 -19.58
CA LEU A 22 31.03 -34.12 -18.33
C LEU A 22 30.04 -35.25 -18.64
N ILE A 23 30.30 -36.45 -18.10
CA ILE A 23 29.40 -37.59 -18.28
C ILE A 23 28.77 -37.87 -16.94
N GLU A 24 27.47 -37.64 -16.88
CA GLU A 24 26.64 -37.90 -15.68
C GLU A 24 25.74 -39.12 -15.90
N ARG A 25 25.38 -39.75 -14.78
CA ARG A 25 24.36 -40.81 -14.82
C ARG A 25 23.02 -40.20 -15.26
N CYS A 26 22.33 -40.90 -16.16
CA CYS A 26 21.00 -40.56 -16.58
C CYS A 26 20.07 -40.47 -15.34
N ILE A 27 19.38 -39.33 -15.15
CA ILE A 27 18.47 -39.11 -14.06
C ILE A 27 17.12 -39.76 -14.40
N ASP A 28 16.62 -40.63 -13.54
CA ASP A 28 15.25 -41.14 -13.65
C ASP A 28 14.26 -40.04 -13.26
N PHE A 29 13.33 -39.76 -14.16
CA PHE A 29 12.36 -38.64 -13.96
C PHE A 29 11.19 -39.06 -13.11
N SER A 30 10.70 -38.09 -12.34
CA SER A 30 9.41 -38.24 -11.69
C SER A 30 8.27 -38.29 -12.73
N ASP A 31 7.39 -39.29 -12.61
CA ASP A 31 6.19 -39.45 -13.44
C ASP A 31 5.22 -38.26 -13.40
N ILE A 32 5.42 -37.30 -12.48
CA ILE A 32 4.62 -36.07 -12.35
C ILE A 32 4.59 -35.28 -13.66
N TYR A 33 5.67 -35.28 -14.42
CA TYR A 33 5.81 -34.50 -15.66
C TYR A 33 5.48 -35.29 -16.94
N SER A 34 5.31 -36.61 -16.86
CA SER A 34 5.03 -37.49 -18.02
C SER A 34 3.75 -37.12 -18.78
N ARG A 35 2.80 -36.48 -18.08
CA ARG A 35 1.54 -35.99 -18.67
C ARG A 35 1.67 -34.67 -19.44
N PHE A 36 2.75 -33.92 -19.24
CA PHE A 36 2.93 -32.56 -19.76
C PHE A 36 4.16 -32.40 -20.66
N SER A 37 5.09 -33.32 -20.60
CA SER A 37 6.33 -33.27 -21.38
C SER A 37 6.42 -34.52 -22.30
N TYR A 38 6.57 -34.28 -23.60
CA TYR A 38 6.66 -35.35 -24.57
C TYR A 38 8.06 -35.96 -24.58
N GLN A 39 8.22 -37.18 -24.16
CA GLN A 39 9.44 -38.01 -24.21
C GLN A 39 10.75 -37.36 -23.69
N GLY A 40 10.68 -36.18 -23.10
CA GLY A 40 11.86 -35.43 -22.70
C GLY A 40 11.80 -34.95 -21.25
N VAL A 41 12.99 -34.58 -20.78
CA VAL A 41 13.20 -34.02 -19.44
C VAL A 41 12.68 -32.59 -19.39
N PRO A 42 11.74 -32.27 -18.50
CA PRO A 42 11.44 -30.88 -18.20
C PRO A 42 12.67 -30.21 -17.59
N ASP A 43 13.01 -29.04 -18.09
CA ASP A 43 14.10 -28.22 -17.56
C ASP A 43 13.50 -27.09 -16.70
N VAL A 44 13.85 -27.06 -15.42
CA VAL A 44 13.45 -25.99 -14.52
C VAL A 44 14.59 -24.98 -14.39
N ARG A 45 14.33 -23.78 -14.84
CA ARG A 45 15.27 -22.64 -14.70
C ARG A 45 14.84 -21.73 -13.57
N LEU A 46 15.77 -21.49 -12.66
CA LEU A 46 15.61 -20.61 -11.53
C LEU A 46 16.61 -19.46 -11.66
N ILE A 47 16.11 -18.23 -11.75
CA ILE A 47 16.94 -17.04 -11.66
C ILE A 47 17.01 -16.61 -10.21
N VAL A 48 18.23 -16.56 -9.66
CA VAL A 48 18.50 -16.18 -8.27
C VAL A 48 19.27 -14.87 -8.26
N PHE A 49 18.81 -13.89 -7.49
CA PHE A 49 19.50 -12.62 -7.26
C PHE A 49 19.81 -12.46 -5.78
N ARG A 50 21.09 -12.28 -5.44
CA ARG A 50 21.56 -12.16 -4.04
C ARG A 50 21.07 -13.29 -3.11
N GLY A 51 21.03 -14.53 -3.61
CA GLY A 51 20.55 -15.69 -2.85
C GLY A 51 19.01 -15.85 -2.79
N TYR A 52 18.25 -14.94 -3.37
CA TYR A 52 16.79 -15.03 -3.44
C TYR A 52 16.33 -15.42 -4.85
N PRO A 53 15.44 -16.42 -4.98
CA PRO A 53 14.87 -16.77 -6.26
C PRO A 53 13.89 -15.67 -6.70
N VAL A 54 14.17 -15.05 -7.86
CA VAL A 54 13.36 -13.94 -8.39
C VAL A 54 12.46 -14.36 -9.54
N MET A 55 12.83 -15.44 -10.25
CA MET A 55 12.05 -15.97 -11.36
C MET A 55 12.28 -17.48 -11.49
N ALA A 56 11.23 -18.21 -11.82
CA ALA A 56 11.32 -19.61 -12.21
C ALA A 56 10.52 -19.87 -13.47
N MET A 57 11.00 -20.75 -14.32
CA MET A 57 10.26 -21.29 -15.46
C MET A 57 10.53 -22.79 -15.59
N ILE A 58 9.54 -23.52 -16.06
CA ILE A 58 9.70 -24.88 -16.54
C ILE A 58 9.62 -24.89 -18.06
N ARG A 59 10.53 -25.58 -18.71
CA ARG A 59 10.48 -25.82 -20.15
C ARG A 59 10.04 -27.27 -20.35
N LEU A 60 8.97 -27.43 -21.11
CA LEU A 60 8.35 -28.72 -21.40
C LEU A 60 8.63 -29.11 -22.83
N ALA A 61 9.14 -30.31 -23.07
CA ALA A 61 9.31 -30.84 -24.40
C ALA A 61 7.94 -31.10 -25.04
N THR A 62 7.85 -30.82 -26.34
CA THR A 62 6.68 -31.09 -27.20
C THR A 62 7.03 -32.12 -28.26
N ARG A 63 6.04 -32.53 -29.06
CA ARG A 63 6.29 -33.37 -30.25
C ARG A 63 7.13 -32.63 -31.27
N GLU A 64 6.96 -31.32 -31.43
CA GLU A 64 7.72 -30.48 -32.34
C GLU A 64 9.19 -30.39 -31.94
N SER A 65 9.48 -30.37 -30.65
CA SER A 65 10.86 -30.31 -30.12
C SER A 65 11.51 -31.67 -30.00
N ASP A 66 10.86 -32.76 -30.42
CA ASP A 66 11.37 -34.13 -30.37
C ASP A 66 12.00 -34.50 -29.01
N GLY A 67 11.26 -34.24 -27.95
CA GLY A 67 11.68 -34.52 -26.57
C GLY A 67 12.73 -33.55 -26.00
N ARG A 68 13.07 -32.47 -26.70
CA ARG A 68 14.04 -31.46 -26.21
C ARG A 68 13.33 -30.30 -25.56
N ALA A 69 13.75 -29.94 -24.34
CA ALA A 69 13.20 -28.80 -23.62
C ALA A 69 13.79 -27.43 -24.07
N ASN A 70 14.09 -27.30 -25.36
CA ASN A 70 14.70 -26.11 -25.97
C ASN A 70 13.63 -25.27 -26.69
N LEU A 71 13.38 -24.03 -26.19
CA LEU A 71 12.38 -23.12 -26.76
C LEU A 71 12.60 -22.81 -28.25
N HIS A 72 13.83 -22.74 -28.70
CA HIS A 72 14.15 -22.52 -30.12
C HIS A 72 13.85 -23.72 -31.02
N GLN A 73 13.55 -24.86 -30.43
CA GLN A 73 13.21 -26.10 -31.13
C GLN A 73 11.76 -26.52 -30.91
N GLY A 74 10.88 -25.58 -30.51
CA GLY A 74 9.44 -25.86 -30.36
C GLY A 74 9.03 -26.32 -28.96
N ALA A 75 9.88 -26.28 -27.95
CA ALA A 75 9.47 -26.53 -26.57
C ALA A 75 8.66 -25.36 -26.02
N VAL A 76 7.81 -25.64 -25.04
CA VAL A 76 6.96 -24.63 -24.36
C VAL A 76 7.56 -24.23 -23.03
N GLY A 77 7.73 -22.92 -22.83
CA GLY A 77 8.13 -22.34 -21.55
C GLY A 77 6.93 -21.90 -20.73
N VAL A 78 6.83 -22.37 -19.49
CA VAL A 78 5.77 -21.98 -18.54
C VAL A 78 6.42 -21.30 -17.34
N GLY A 79 6.02 -20.06 -17.06
CA GLY A 79 6.46 -19.36 -15.84
C GLY A 79 5.88 -20.03 -14.60
N LEU A 80 6.73 -20.27 -13.59
CA LEU A 80 6.33 -20.83 -12.31
C LEU A 80 6.28 -19.73 -11.24
N SER A 81 5.26 -19.77 -10.38
CA SER A 81 5.31 -19.02 -9.12
C SER A 81 6.38 -19.63 -8.21
N ILE A 82 7.35 -18.83 -7.80
CA ILE A 82 8.47 -19.31 -6.98
C ILE A 82 8.02 -19.73 -5.59
N ARG A 83 6.94 -19.14 -5.08
CA ARG A 83 6.42 -19.45 -3.75
C ARG A 83 5.60 -20.73 -3.69
N ASP A 84 4.84 -21.03 -4.75
CA ASP A 84 3.83 -22.10 -4.71
C ASP A 84 3.97 -23.15 -5.83
N GLY A 85 4.90 -22.99 -6.79
CA GLY A 85 4.99 -23.86 -7.97
C GLY A 85 3.76 -23.83 -8.89
N ARG A 86 2.94 -22.78 -8.81
CA ARG A 86 1.64 -22.65 -9.50
C ARG A 86 1.74 -21.76 -10.74
N PRO A 87 0.88 -22.00 -11.76
CA PRO A 87 0.78 -21.09 -12.90
C PRO A 87 0.33 -19.69 -12.44
N ARG A 88 0.84 -18.63 -13.08
CA ARG A 88 0.48 -17.24 -12.77
C ARG A 88 -1.03 -16.95 -12.77
N PHE A 89 -1.81 -17.66 -13.60
CA PHE A 89 -3.26 -17.49 -13.64
C PHE A 89 -3.97 -17.96 -12.35
N ALA A 90 -3.46 -18.97 -11.66
CA ALA A 90 -4.04 -19.44 -10.40
C ALA A 90 -3.98 -18.37 -9.30
N ALA A 91 -2.91 -17.57 -9.24
CA ALA A 91 -2.83 -16.45 -8.30
C ALA A 91 -3.92 -15.39 -8.56
N ARG A 92 -4.18 -15.06 -9.84
CA ARG A 92 -5.27 -14.16 -10.22
C ARG A 92 -6.66 -14.71 -9.92
N GLN A 93 -6.88 -16.00 -10.12
CA GLN A 93 -8.14 -16.66 -9.76
C GLN A 93 -8.38 -16.57 -8.25
N ILE A 94 -7.37 -16.92 -7.43
CA ILE A 94 -7.45 -16.81 -5.96
C ILE A 94 -7.74 -15.36 -5.55
N ALA A 95 -6.99 -14.41 -6.08
CA ALA A 95 -7.19 -12.99 -5.78
C ALA A 95 -8.61 -12.52 -6.13
N ARG A 96 -9.16 -12.96 -7.27
CA ARG A 96 -10.53 -12.63 -7.67
C ARG A 96 -11.58 -13.23 -6.71
N TRP A 97 -11.36 -14.46 -6.21
CA TRP A 97 -12.22 -15.04 -5.21
C TRP A 97 -12.16 -14.29 -3.88
N LEU A 98 -10.97 -13.90 -3.43
CA LEU A 98 -10.79 -13.17 -2.18
C LEU A 98 -11.34 -11.73 -2.26
N TYR A 99 -10.96 -10.98 -3.29
CA TYR A 99 -11.17 -9.53 -3.33
C TYR A 99 -12.41 -9.08 -4.12
N VAL A 100 -12.89 -9.87 -5.09
CA VAL A 100 -14.08 -9.53 -5.89
C VAL A 100 -15.31 -10.31 -5.41
N ARG A 101 -15.14 -11.60 -5.11
CA ARG A 101 -16.25 -12.47 -4.67
C ARG A 101 -16.36 -12.57 -3.16
N HIS A 102 -15.42 -11.99 -2.43
CA HIS A 102 -15.37 -11.98 -0.96
C HIS A 102 -15.53 -13.37 -0.32
N THR A 103 -14.88 -14.37 -0.92
CA THR A 103 -14.96 -15.77 -0.47
C THR A 103 -13.80 -16.08 0.44
N GLU A 104 -14.07 -16.42 1.68
CA GLU A 104 -13.07 -16.77 2.70
C GLU A 104 -12.68 -18.25 2.68
N ASP A 105 -13.54 -19.10 2.11
CA ASP A 105 -13.33 -20.54 2.04
C ASP A 105 -12.71 -20.95 0.70
N PRO A 106 -11.44 -21.43 0.67
CA PRO A 106 -10.79 -21.91 -0.54
C PRO A 106 -11.56 -23.06 -1.24
N LEU A 107 -12.32 -23.87 -0.51
CA LEU A 107 -13.08 -24.98 -1.07
C LEU A 107 -14.20 -24.50 -2.01
N ARG A 108 -14.68 -23.27 -1.84
CA ARG A 108 -15.70 -22.64 -2.69
C ARG A 108 -15.15 -22.05 -3.99
N MET A 109 -13.83 -22.04 -4.21
CA MET A 109 -13.18 -21.46 -5.41
C MET A 109 -13.30 -22.43 -6.60
N THR A 110 -14.48 -22.51 -7.20
CA THR A 110 -14.87 -23.58 -8.14
C THR A 110 -14.08 -23.61 -9.46
N ASP A 111 -13.45 -22.51 -9.88
CA ASP A 111 -12.59 -22.44 -11.06
C ASP A 111 -11.12 -22.85 -10.76
N ILE A 112 -10.84 -23.26 -9.52
CA ILE A 112 -9.57 -23.85 -9.10
C ILE A 112 -9.75 -25.37 -8.94
N ALA A 113 -8.79 -26.16 -9.45
CA ALA A 113 -8.84 -27.61 -9.35
C ALA A 113 -9.00 -28.09 -7.88
N ALA A 114 -9.84 -29.11 -7.66
CA ALA A 114 -10.21 -29.58 -6.32
C ALA A 114 -9.00 -29.90 -5.43
N ALA A 115 -7.98 -30.58 -5.97
CA ALA A 115 -6.75 -30.88 -5.23
C ALA A 115 -5.99 -29.61 -4.78
N HIS A 116 -6.07 -28.54 -5.57
CA HIS A 116 -5.45 -27.25 -5.20
C HIS A 116 -6.27 -26.51 -4.15
N ARG A 117 -7.59 -26.56 -4.22
CA ARG A 117 -8.48 -25.98 -3.20
C ARG A 117 -8.24 -26.60 -1.84
N GLN A 118 -8.14 -27.94 -1.80
CA GLN A 118 -7.84 -28.66 -0.56
C GLN A 118 -6.50 -28.23 0.04
N ARG A 119 -5.43 -28.16 -0.76
CA ARG A 119 -4.12 -27.69 -0.31
C ARG A 119 -4.13 -26.23 0.16
N LEU A 120 -4.96 -25.38 -0.48
CA LEU A 120 -5.14 -24.00 -0.03
C LEU A 120 -5.78 -23.97 1.34
N ALA A 121 -6.87 -24.72 1.55
CA ALA A 121 -7.57 -24.78 2.82
C ALA A 121 -6.70 -25.33 3.96
N GLU A 122 -5.82 -26.29 3.65
CA GLU A 122 -4.88 -26.85 4.65
C GLU A 122 -3.72 -25.92 5.02
N ARG A 123 -3.29 -25.05 4.12
CA ARG A 123 -2.06 -24.25 4.29
C ARG A 123 -2.30 -22.76 4.54
N PHE A 124 -3.44 -22.26 4.12
CA PHE A 124 -3.75 -20.82 4.16
C PHE A 124 -5.11 -20.64 4.80
N SER A 125 -5.12 -19.95 5.91
CA SER A 125 -6.32 -19.28 6.38
C SER A 125 -6.36 -17.91 5.73
N PRO A 126 -7.50 -17.46 5.15
CA PRO A 126 -7.64 -16.03 4.86
C PRO A 126 -7.42 -15.32 6.18
N ALA A 127 -6.41 -14.46 6.23
CA ALA A 127 -6.09 -13.69 7.45
C ALA A 127 -7.11 -12.56 7.67
N LEU A 128 -8.39 -12.84 7.39
CA LEU A 128 -9.47 -11.91 7.66
C LEU A 128 -9.87 -12.06 9.12
N SER A 129 -9.66 -11.00 9.87
CA SER A 129 -10.13 -10.90 11.25
C SER A 129 -11.24 -9.86 11.32
N ALA A 130 -12.36 -10.27 11.89
CA ALA A 130 -13.43 -9.34 12.23
C ALA A 130 -12.91 -8.26 13.20
N PRO A 131 -13.49 -7.05 13.17
CA PRO A 131 -13.14 -6.04 14.17
C PRO A 131 -13.54 -6.52 15.57
N GLU A 132 -12.65 -6.36 16.54
CA GLU A 132 -12.92 -6.75 17.93
C GLU A 132 -13.93 -5.79 18.61
N ARG A 133 -13.97 -4.55 18.16
CA ARG A 133 -14.89 -3.53 18.69
C ARG A 133 -15.35 -2.59 17.59
N VAL A 134 -16.62 -2.18 17.71
CA VAL A 134 -17.22 -1.12 16.91
C VAL A 134 -17.79 -0.06 17.86
N THR A 135 -17.55 1.20 17.54
CA THR A 135 -18.16 2.34 18.24
C THR A 135 -18.81 3.23 17.19
N GLU A 136 -20.04 3.64 17.40
CA GLU A 136 -20.83 4.44 16.47
C GLU A 136 -21.10 5.83 17.03
N SER A 137 -20.87 6.85 16.20
CA SER A 137 -21.14 8.27 16.46
C SER A 137 -22.57 8.62 16.11
N ALA A 138 -23.07 9.69 16.72
CA ALA A 138 -24.37 10.26 16.38
C ALA A 138 -24.48 10.70 14.90
N ASP A 139 -23.38 11.00 14.24
CA ASP A 139 -23.32 11.37 12.81
C ASP A 139 -23.22 10.16 11.85
N GLY A 140 -23.33 8.93 12.39
CA GLY A 140 -23.23 7.69 11.65
C GLY A 140 -21.80 7.21 11.35
N THR A 141 -20.79 7.97 11.78
CA THR A 141 -19.39 7.52 11.70
C THR A 141 -19.17 6.31 12.61
N LYS A 142 -18.49 5.28 12.11
CA LYS A 142 -18.16 4.09 12.90
C LYS A 142 -16.66 3.95 13.03
N LYS A 143 -16.19 3.70 14.24
CA LYS A 143 -14.80 3.40 14.54
C LYS A 143 -14.67 1.91 14.84
N TYR A 144 -13.78 1.26 14.11
CA TYR A 144 -13.47 -0.16 14.19
C TYR A 144 -12.11 -0.37 14.83
N LEU A 145 -12.01 -1.29 15.77
CA LEU A 145 -10.76 -1.73 16.38
C LEU A 145 -10.42 -3.11 15.84
N PHE A 146 -9.25 -3.23 15.22
CA PHE A 146 -8.72 -4.49 14.72
C PHE A 146 -7.49 -4.91 15.51
N ARG A 147 -7.36 -6.20 15.76
CA ARG A 147 -6.13 -6.80 16.29
C ARG A 147 -5.23 -7.24 15.14
N THR A 148 -3.95 -6.90 15.22
CA THR A 148 -2.94 -7.32 14.26
C THR A 148 -2.48 -8.75 14.52
N LEU A 149 -1.78 -9.36 13.55
CA LEU A 149 -1.22 -10.71 13.70
C LEU A 149 -0.18 -10.79 14.83
N GLU A 150 0.53 -9.70 15.11
CA GLU A 150 1.49 -9.60 16.20
C GLU A 150 0.85 -9.25 17.56
N GLY A 151 -0.48 -9.08 17.59
CA GLY A 151 -1.24 -8.81 18.82
C GLY A 151 -1.38 -7.34 19.18
N HIS A 152 -0.90 -6.42 18.36
CA HIS A 152 -1.16 -4.99 18.50
C HIS A 152 -2.56 -4.61 18.01
N TYR A 153 -2.92 -3.35 18.17
CA TYR A 153 -4.22 -2.85 17.76
C TYR A 153 -4.12 -1.67 16.82
N VAL A 154 -5.04 -1.60 15.86
CA VAL A 154 -5.24 -0.45 14.99
C VAL A 154 -6.71 -0.08 14.90
N GLU A 155 -6.95 1.22 14.70
CA GLU A 155 -8.30 1.74 14.51
C GLU A 155 -8.48 2.17 13.05
N SER A 156 -9.67 1.96 12.49
CA SER A 156 -10.13 2.54 11.24
C SER A 156 -11.47 3.24 11.44
N ALA A 157 -11.81 4.17 10.55
CA ALA A 157 -13.06 4.91 10.64
C ALA A 157 -13.85 4.83 9.34
N TYR A 158 -15.07 4.32 9.41
CA TYR A 158 -16.06 4.37 8.35
C TYR A 158 -16.85 5.67 8.47
N ILE A 159 -16.85 6.48 7.41
CA ILE A 159 -17.42 7.83 7.40
C ILE A 159 -18.46 7.90 6.30
N PRO A 160 -19.77 7.80 6.59
CA PRO A 160 -20.85 7.99 5.63
C PRO A 160 -21.09 9.49 5.37
N ASP A 161 -21.40 9.82 4.11
CA ASP A 161 -21.74 11.19 3.70
C ASP A 161 -22.65 11.14 2.46
N GLY A 162 -23.97 11.04 2.69
CA GLY A 162 -24.95 10.79 1.62
C GLY A 162 -24.68 9.47 0.91
N GLU A 163 -24.51 9.53 -0.42
CA GLU A 163 -24.14 8.36 -1.22
C GLU A 163 -22.66 7.99 -1.14
N ARG A 164 -21.86 8.85 -0.52
CA ARG A 164 -20.44 8.62 -0.35
C ARG A 164 -20.17 7.94 0.98
N ALA A 165 -19.36 6.88 0.95
CA ALA A 165 -18.83 6.24 2.15
C ALA A 165 -17.31 6.14 2.04
N THR A 166 -16.61 6.77 2.97
CA THR A 166 -15.15 6.80 3.02
C THR A 166 -14.64 5.93 4.15
N LEU A 167 -13.70 5.05 3.88
CA LEU A 167 -12.95 4.35 4.91
C LEU A 167 -11.60 5.03 5.13
N CYS A 168 -11.34 5.43 6.37
CA CYS A 168 -10.03 5.89 6.82
C CYS A 168 -9.27 4.69 7.40
N VAL A 169 -8.21 4.26 6.71
CA VAL A 169 -7.41 3.08 7.08
C VAL A 169 -6.09 3.48 7.72
N SER A 170 -5.62 2.60 8.59
CA SER A 170 -4.31 2.66 9.23
C SER A 170 -3.27 1.87 8.46
N SER A 171 -2.03 2.34 8.45
CA SER A 171 -0.87 1.68 7.85
C SER A 171 0.12 1.13 8.86
N GLN A 172 0.01 1.55 10.13
CA GLN A 172 0.87 1.12 11.23
C GLN A 172 0.07 1.08 12.55
N ALA A 173 0.47 0.24 13.48
CA ALA A 173 0.09 0.35 14.89
C ALA A 173 1.03 1.37 15.55
N GLY A 174 0.48 2.55 15.89
CA GLY A 174 1.28 3.71 16.30
C GLY A 174 1.98 4.42 15.13
N CYS A 175 2.86 5.38 15.43
CA CYS A 175 3.59 6.15 14.41
C CYS A 175 4.87 6.73 15.00
N ARG A 176 5.99 6.63 14.28
CA ARG A 176 7.28 7.19 14.74
C ARG A 176 7.48 8.67 14.43
N MET A 177 6.60 9.30 13.63
CA MET A 177 6.75 10.71 13.23
C MET A 177 6.64 11.68 14.41
N GLY A 178 6.01 11.28 15.52
CA GLY A 178 6.02 12.01 16.77
C GLY A 178 5.28 13.34 16.75
N CYS A 179 4.33 13.55 15.83
CA CYS A 179 3.54 14.78 15.74
C CYS A 179 2.83 15.07 17.06
N ARG A 180 3.08 16.25 17.66
CA ARG A 180 2.60 16.60 19.00
C ARG A 180 1.10 16.79 19.12
N PHE A 181 0.43 17.05 18.00
CA PHE A 181 -1.02 17.22 17.89
C PHE A 181 -1.76 15.91 17.58
N CYS A 182 -1.06 14.78 17.44
CA CYS A 182 -1.63 13.51 17.01
C CYS A 182 -1.52 12.45 18.11
N ALA A 183 -2.64 11.84 18.48
CA ALA A 183 -2.66 10.77 19.48
C ALA A 183 -1.82 9.55 19.06
N THR A 184 -1.89 9.17 17.79
CA THR A 184 -1.07 8.09 17.21
C THR A 184 0.42 8.42 17.27
N GLY A 185 0.80 9.67 16.96
CA GLY A 185 2.21 10.11 17.03
C GLY A 185 2.79 10.06 18.45
N ARG A 186 1.96 10.35 19.46
CA ARG A 186 2.34 10.23 20.88
C ARG A 186 2.44 8.78 21.36
N GLN A 187 1.78 7.86 20.69
CA GLN A 187 1.83 6.44 21.00
C GLN A 187 3.20 5.82 20.68
N GLY A 188 3.90 6.36 19.68
CA GLY A 188 5.09 5.74 19.09
C GLY A 188 4.74 4.57 18.18
N LEU A 189 5.70 4.12 17.39
CA LEU A 189 5.53 2.99 16.48
C LEU A 189 5.64 1.67 17.26
N GLN A 190 4.68 0.78 17.04
CA GLN A 190 4.68 -0.58 17.58
C GLN A 190 4.90 -1.62 16.46
N GLN A 191 4.20 -1.45 15.31
CA GLN A 191 4.26 -2.39 14.18
C GLN A 191 3.92 -1.66 12.88
N SER A 192 4.60 -2.01 11.78
CA SER A 192 4.14 -1.70 10.42
C SER A 192 3.20 -2.80 9.94
N LEU A 193 2.03 -2.42 9.40
CA LEU A 193 1.04 -3.39 8.93
C LEU A 193 1.48 -4.02 7.62
N THR A 194 1.21 -5.30 7.45
CA THR A 194 1.28 -5.98 6.16
C THR A 194 0.17 -5.48 5.23
N ALA A 195 0.33 -5.67 3.92
CA ALA A 195 -0.71 -5.35 2.94
C ALA A 195 -2.01 -6.08 3.25
N ALA A 196 -1.95 -7.32 3.75
CA ALA A 196 -3.12 -8.08 4.15
C ALA A 196 -3.86 -7.43 5.33
N GLU A 197 -3.15 -6.96 6.35
CA GLU A 197 -3.75 -6.25 7.49
C GLU A 197 -4.34 -4.89 7.10
N ILE A 198 -3.70 -4.18 6.15
CA ILE A 198 -4.26 -2.94 5.59
C ILE A 198 -5.58 -3.23 4.86
N LEU A 199 -5.60 -4.24 3.98
CA LEU A 199 -6.78 -4.64 3.21
C LEU A 199 -7.89 -5.19 4.10
N ASN A 200 -7.53 -5.91 5.18
CA ASN A 200 -8.48 -6.47 6.13
C ASN A 200 -9.41 -5.39 6.71
N GLN A 201 -8.91 -4.18 6.95
CA GLN A 201 -9.72 -3.06 7.45
C GLN A 201 -10.86 -2.68 6.49
N ALA A 202 -10.73 -3.00 5.19
CA ALA A 202 -11.79 -2.74 4.20
C ALA A 202 -12.70 -3.96 4.00
N VAL A 203 -12.12 -5.17 3.86
CA VAL A 203 -12.90 -6.37 3.48
C VAL A 203 -13.69 -6.97 4.64
N SER A 204 -13.27 -6.74 5.89
CA SER A 204 -13.93 -7.28 7.09
C SER A 204 -15.02 -6.37 7.67
N LEU A 205 -15.31 -5.23 7.02
CA LEU A 205 -16.39 -4.35 7.45
C LEU A 205 -17.76 -4.87 7.03
N PRO A 206 -18.79 -4.73 7.87
CA PRO A 206 -20.18 -4.97 7.46
C PRO A 206 -20.62 -4.07 6.28
N GLU A 207 -20.08 -2.83 6.22
CA GLU A 207 -20.40 -1.82 5.20
C GLU A 207 -19.47 -1.86 3.98
N ARG A 208 -18.64 -2.89 3.80
CA ARG A 208 -17.66 -2.98 2.71
C ARG A 208 -18.25 -2.70 1.32
N ASP A 209 -19.45 -3.19 1.05
CA ASP A 209 -20.13 -3.02 -0.24
C ASP A 209 -20.64 -1.60 -0.49
N LYS A 210 -20.71 -0.76 0.57
CA LYS A 210 -21.07 0.65 0.50
C LYS A 210 -19.86 1.56 0.29
N LEU A 211 -18.64 1.04 0.43
CA LEU A 211 -17.43 1.85 0.35
C LEU A 211 -17.26 2.45 -1.05
N THR A 212 -17.14 3.77 -1.10
CA THR A 212 -16.88 4.52 -2.33
C THR A 212 -15.47 5.09 -2.40
N ASN A 213 -14.85 5.37 -1.26
CA ASN A 213 -13.53 5.99 -1.16
C ASN A 213 -12.71 5.38 -0.02
N LEU A 214 -11.39 5.47 -0.16
CA LEU A 214 -10.44 5.04 0.85
C LEU A 214 -9.40 6.13 1.08
N VAL A 215 -9.08 6.41 2.34
CA VAL A 215 -8.05 7.39 2.69
C VAL A 215 -7.07 6.79 3.69
N PHE A 216 -5.78 6.90 3.41
CA PHE A 216 -4.70 6.54 4.33
C PHE A 216 -4.42 7.75 5.24
N MET A 217 -5.33 7.97 6.18
CA MET A 217 -5.27 9.07 7.16
C MET A 217 -5.52 8.58 8.59
N GLY A 218 -5.48 7.26 8.80
CA GLY A 218 -5.58 6.61 10.10
C GLY A 218 -4.27 6.63 10.86
N MET A 219 -4.00 5.55 11.58
CA MET A 219 -2.77 5.39 12.36
C MET A 219 -1.59 5.07 11.45
N GLY A 220 -0.44 5.72 11.72
CA GLY A 220 0.83 5.50 11.02
C GLY A 220 1.15 6.54 9.95
N GLU A 221 2.40 6.46 9.46
CA GLU A 221 2.87 7.18 8.27
C GLU A 221 2.95 6.17 7.11
N PRO A 222 2.12 6.32 6.07
CA PRO A 222 2.10 5.34 4.98
C PRO A 222 3.44 5.20 4.25
N LEU A 223 4.19 6.29 4.10
CA LEU A 223 5.49 6.28 3.44
C LEU A 223 6.64 5.83 4.37
N ASP A 224 6.37 5.50 5.62
CA ASP A 224 7.28 4.75 6.50
C ASP A 224 7.01 3.23 6.42
N ASN A 225 5.99 2.83 5.65
CA ASN A 225 5.61 1.44 5.35
C ASN A 225 5.33 1.25 3.84
N THR A 226 6.15 1.87 3.01
CA THR A 226 5.91 2.05 1.57
C THR A 226 5.69 0.74 0.82
N ASP A 227 6.47 -0.30 1.09
CA ASP A 227 6.38 -1.58 0.38
C ASP A 227 5.00 -2.23 0.54
N GLU A 228 4.51 -2.32 1.76
CA GLU A 228 3.22 -2.93 2.05
C GLU A 228 2.05 -2.04 1.61
N VAL A 229 2.20 -0.72 1.74
CA VAL A 229 1.21 0.25 1.25
C VAL A 229 1.09 0.21 -0.27
N LEU A 230 2.20 0.20 -1.01
CA LEU A 230 2.16 0.09 -2.48
C LEU A 230 1.57 -1.25 -2.93
N ARG A 231 1.87 -2.35 -2.23
CA ARG A 231 1.26 -3.66 -2.49
C ARG A 231 -0.26 -3.65 -2.25
N ALA A 232 -0.70 -3.02 -1.16
CA ALA A 232 -2.13 -2.84 -0.89
C ALA A 232 -2.81 -1.99 -1.97
N LEU A 233 -2.19 -0.89 -2.40
CA LEU A 233 -2.70 -0.02 -3.46
C LEU A 233 -2.76 -0.74 -4.82
N GLU A 234 -1.78 -1.58 -5.14
CA GLU A 234 -1.81 -2.43 -6.33
C GLU A 234 -3.04 -3.34 -6.31
N ILE A 235 -3.29 -4.03 -5.20
CA ILE A 235 -4.46 -4.93 -5.06
C ILE A 235 -5.78 -4.15 -5.17
N ILE A 236 -5.88 -2.96 -4.55
CA ILE A 236 -7.10 -2.15 -4.58
C ILE A 236 -7.37 -1.63 -6.00
N THR A 237 -6.34 -1.29 -6.77
CA THR A 237 -6.52 -0.67 -8.10
C THR A 237 -6.50 -1.65 -9.25
N ALA A 238 -5.97 -2.85 -9.08
CA ALA A 238 -5.90 -3.86 -10.13
C ALA A 238 -7.26 -4.47 -10.46
N GLU A 239 -7.49 -4.82 -11.73
CA GLU A 239 -8.71 -5.50 -12.18
C GLU A 239 -8.94 -6.87 -11.52
N TRP A 240 -7.87 -7.55 -11.15
CA TRP A 240 -7.94 -8.82 -10.44
C TRP A 240 -8.12 -8.66 -8.92
N GLY A 241 -8.02 -7.44 -8.40
CA GLY A 241 -8.27 -7.06 -7.02
C GLY A 241 -9.63 -6.37 -6.85
N PHE A 242 -9.67 -5.21 -6.18
CA PHE A 242 -10.94 -4.47 -6.01
C PHE A 242 -11.39 -3.72 -7.27
N GLY A 243 -10.49 -3.48 -8.24
CA GLY A 243 -10.79 -2.75 -9.47
C GLY A 243 -11.15 -1.28 -9.27
N TRP A 244 -10.70 -0.67 -8.16
CA TRP A 244 -11.04 0.72 -7.87
C TRP A 244 -10.20 1.70 -8.69
N SER A 245 -10.84 2.76 -9.15
CA SER A 245 -10.10 3.87 -9.74
C SER A 245 -9.15 4.50 -8.70
N PRO A 246 -7.88 4.80 -9.07
CA PRO A 246 -6.96 5.54 -8.19
C PRO A 246 -7.53 6.86 -7.66
N THR A 247 -8.47 7.48 -8.37
CA THR A 247 -9.14 8.72 -7.96
C THR A 247 -10.06 8.57 -6.75
N ARG A 248 -10.40 7.33 -6.38
CA ARG A 248 -11.18 7.01 -5.17
C ARG A 248 -10.31 6.87 -3.92
N ILE A 249 -9.00 6.95 -4.08
CA ILE A 249 -8.04 6.69 -3.01
C ILE A 249 -7.19 7.94 -2.78
N THR A 250 -6.96 8.29 -1.51
CA THR A 250 -6.05 9.37 -1.12
C THR A 250 -5.05 8.82 -0.10
N LEU A 251 -3.76 9.01 -0.36
CA LEU A 251 -2.70 8.74 0.60
C LEU A 251 -2.24 10.05 1.21
N SER A 252 -2.23 10.10 2.55
CA SER A 252 -1.67 11.23 3.30
C SER A 252 -0.30 10.88 3.84
N THR A 253 0.64 11.84 3.77
CA THR A 253 2.00 11.68 4.28
C THR A 253 2.51 12.95 4.96
N ALA A 254 3.38 12.79 5.94
CA ALA A 254 4.14 13.88 6.55
C ALA A 254 5.28 14.39 5.64
N GLY A 255 5.60 13.65 4.56
CA GLY A 255 6.60 14.03 3.57
C GLY A 255 7.92 13.28 3.68
N VAL A 256 7.91 11.96 3.81
CA VAL A 256 9.11 11.10 3.78
C VAL A 256 9.70 11.14 2.36
N VAL A 257 10.69 12.00 2.14
CA VAL A 257 11.14 12.43 0.80
C VAL A 257 11.58 11.30 -0.13
N PRO A 258 12.41 10.34 0.26
CA PRO A 258 12.81 9.25 -0.64
C PRO A 258 11.61 8.42 -1.11
N GLU A 259 10.72 8.11 -0.20
CA GLU A 259 9.55 7.29 -0.44
C GLU A 259 8.42 8.06 -1.14
N LEU A 260 8.37 9.39 -0.99
CA LEU A 260 7.44 10.25 -1.73
C LEU A 260 7.67 10.15 -3.24
N ARG A 261 8.92 10.22 -3.71
CA ARG A 261 9.26 10.04 -5.12
C ARG A 261 8.82 8.66 -5.61
N ARG A 262 9.16 7.63 -4.86
CA ARG A 262 8.77 6.25 -5.17
C ARG A 262 7.25 6.08 -5.30
N PHE A 263 6.48 6.67 -4.38
CA PHE A 263 5.02 6.67 -4.43
C PHE A 263 4.49 7.41 -5.67
N LEU A 264 5.05 8.58 -5.97
CA LEU A 264 4.65 9.40 -7.11
C LEU A 264 4.90 8.70 -8.45
N ASP A 265 5.97 7.94 -8.56
CA ASP A 265 6.32 7.17 -9.76
C ASP A 265 5.48 5.89 -9.90
N ALA A 266 5.21 5.21 -8.78
CA ALA A 266 4.56 3.90 -8.77
C ALA A 266 3.03 3.94 -8.94
N THR A 267 2.34 5.05 -8.57
CA THR A 267 0.88 5.08 -8.49
C THR A 267 0.28 6.41 -8.97
N LYS A 268 -1.01 6.39 -9.31
CA LYS A 268 -1.82 7.57 -9.67
C LYS A 268 -2.83 7.97 -8.58
N VAL A 269 -2.70 7.40 -7.40
CA VAL A 269 -3.52 7.70 -6.22
C VAL A 269 -3.35 9.16 -5.82
N HIS A 270 -4.42 9.80 -5.32
CA HIS A 270 -4.37 11.18 -4.84
C HIS A 270 -3.43 11.32 -3.65
N LEU A 271 -2.71 12.43 -3.61
CA LEU A 271 -1.76 12.75 -2.55
C LEU A 271 -2.32 13.84 -1.63
N ALA A 272 -2.21 13.64 -0.33
CA ALA A 272 -2.39 14.65 0.69
C ALA A 272 -1.07 14.81 1.48
N VAL A 273 -0.59 16.03 1.66
CA VAL A 273 0.62 16.32 2.42
C VAL A 273 0.25 17.02 3.73
N SER A 274 0.66 16.45 4.84
CA SER A 274 0.52 17.04 6.17
C SER A 274 1.48 18.24 6.31
N LEU A 275 0.99 19.44 6.00
CA LEU A 275 1.79 20.65 6.02
C LEU A 275 1.82 21.28 7.41
N HIS A 276 0.67 21.66 7.95
CA HIS A 276 0.35 22.19 9.28
C HIS A 276 1.11 23.46 9.70
N ASN A 277 2.29 23.75 9.17
CA ASN A 277 3.00 25.01 9.32
C ASN A 277 3.97 25.21 8.16
N PRO A 278 4.05 26.41 7.53
CA PRO A 278 4.96 26.67 6.42
C PRO A 278 6.38 27.07 6.85
N PHE A 279 6.60 27.37 8.11
CA PHE A 279 7.91 27.77 8.64
C PHE A 279 8.63 26.56 9.24
N HIS A 280 9.88 26.38 8.85
CA HIS A 280 10.70 25.24 9.26
C HIS A 280 10.78 25.07 10.78
N GLU A 281 11.17 26.10 11.50
CA GLU A 281 11.34 26.03 12.96
C GLU A 281 10.03 25.72 13.67
N GLU A 282 8.95 26.40 13.31
CA GLU A 282 7.65 26.20 13.90
C GLU A 282 7.06 24.82 13.56
N ARG A 283 7.28 24.35 12.31
CA ARG A 283 6.85 23.02 11.91
C ARG A 283 7.60 21.93 12.66
N MET A 284 8.92 22.12 12.86
CA MET A 284 9.75 21.18 13.61
C MET A 284 9.29 21.03 15.07
N GLU A 285 8.76 22.09 15.69
CA GLU A 285 8.19 22.03 17.05
C GLU A 285 6.97 21.13 17.15
N ILE A 286 6.10 21.12 16.14
CA ILE A 286 4.86 20.34 16.13
C ILE A 286 4.98 19.02 15.37
N MET A 287 5.92 18.93 14.42
CA MET A 287 6.20 17.77 13.57
C MET A 287 7.70 17.51 13.49
N PRO A 288 8.27 16.70 14.38
CA PRO A 288 9.72 16.41 14.40
C PRO A 288 10.30 15.86 13.10
N VAL A 289 9.48 15.28 12.24
CA VAL A 289 9.84 14.77 10.91
C VAL A 289 10.43 15.87 10.01
N GLU A 290 10.10 17.15 10.25
CA GLU A 290 10.64 18.30 9.55
C GLU A 290 12.16 18.38 9.59
N ARG A 291 12.79 17.86 10.66
CA ARG A 291 14.26 17.82 10.79
C ARG A 291 14.89 16.95 9.71
N ALA A 292 14.25 15.84 9.36
CA ALA A 292 14.77 14.90 8.37
C ALA A 292 14.35 15.29 6.94
N TRP A 293 13.11 15.76 6.80
CA TRP A 293 12.50 16.08 5.50
C TRP A 293 11.73 17.40 5.59
N PRO A 294 12.40 18.53 5.29
CA PRO A 294 11.79 19.84 5.32
C PRO A 294 10.62 19.98 4.33
N ILE A 295 9.55 20.65 4.74
CA ILE A 295 8.38 20.86 3.88
C ILE A 295 8.73 21.61 2.58
N ALA A 296 9.74 22.44 2.61
CA ALA A 296 10.27 23.15 1.44
C ALA A 296 10.82 22.17 0.38
N GLU A 297 11.48 21.09 0.81
CA GLU A 297 11.98 20.02 -0.07
C GLU A 297 10.82 19.21 -0.65
N VAL A 298 9.83 18.87 0.16
CA VAL A 298 8.59 18.22 -0.31
C VAL A 298 7.92 19.08 -1.39
N ALA A 299 7.78 20.39 -1.16
CA ALA A 299 7.20 21.30 -2.14
C ALA A 299 8.05 21.41 -3.42
N ALA A 300 9.38 21.36 -3.31
CA ALA A 300 10.28 21.35 -4.47
C ALA A 300 10.06 20.10 -5.33
N ILE A 301 9.98 18.92 -4.72
CA ILE A 301 9.71 17.66 -5.41
C ILE A 301 8.35 17.73 -6.13
N LEU A 302 7.30 18.21 -5.46
CA LEU A 302 5.98 18.28 -6.05
C LEU A 302 5.90 19.18 -7.29
N ARG A 303 6.79 20.19 -7.42
CA ARG A 303 6.88 21.01 -8.64
C ARG A 303 7.45 20.27 -9.85
N GLU A 304 8.16 19.17 -9.63
CA GLU A 304 8.74 18.34 -10.69
C GLU A 304 7.69 17.43 -11.37
N TYR A 305 6.50 17.27 -10.76
CA TYR A 305 5.46 16.36 -11.23
C TYR A 305 4.25 17.11 -11.81
N ASP A 306 3.66 16.54 -12.87
CA ASP A 306 2.40 17.05 -13.45
C ASP A 306 1.18 16.40 -12.75
N PHE A 307 0.34 17.26 -12.18
CA PHE A 307 -0.90 16.86 -11.50
C PHE A 307 -2.16 17.28 -12.27
N THR A 308 -2.07 17.64 -13.55
CA THR A 308 -3.17 18.28 -14.28
C THR A 308 -4.31 17.34 -14.63
N HIS A 309 -4.05 16.05 -14.87
CA HIS A 309 -5.05 15.17 -15.49
C HIS A 309 -5.53 14.00 -14.63
N GLN A 310 -4.72 13.44 -13.75
CA GLN A 310 -5.06 12.16 -13.08
C GLN A 310 -4.96 12.17 -11.56
N ARG A 311 -4.11 13.03 -10.99
CA ARG A 311 -3.83 13.06 -9.56
C ARG A 311 -4.16 14.43 -9.00
N ARG A 312 -4.76 14.43 -7.79
CA ARG A 312 -4.91 15.67 -7.02
C ARG A 312 -3.86 15.71 -5.92
N VAL A 313 -3.35 16.92 -5.67
CA VAL A 313 -2.53 17.20 -4.49
C VAL A 313 -3.33 18.11 -3.56
N SER A 314 -3.41 17.71 -2.31
CA SER A 314 -3.93 18.53 -1.23
C SER A 314 -2.88 18.70 -0.14
N PHE A 315 -2.94 19.82 0.55
CA PHE A 315 -2.19 20.07 1.76
C PHE A 315 -3.16 20.11 2.94
N GLU A 316 -2.93 19.24 3.88
CA GLU A 316 -3.73 19.18 5.12
C GLU A 316 -3.12 20.19 6.12
N TYR A 317 -3.96 21.04 6.67
CA TYR A 317 -3.55 22.10 7.57
C TYR A 317 -4.44 22.16 8.79
N ILE A 318 -3.98 21.57 9.90
CA ILE A 318 -4.64 21.69 11.20
C ILE A 318 -4.40 23.12 11.68
N VAL A 319 -5.49 23.87 11.88
CA VAL A 319 -5.40 25.24 12.37
C VAL A 319 -5.40 25.24 13.90
N MET A 320 -4.36 25.82 14.48
CA MET A 320 -4.16 25.95 15.93
C MET A 320 -4.10 27.43 16.31
N SER A 321 -4.99 27.84 17.19
CA SER A 321 -5.17 29.23 17.58
C SER A 321 -3.88 29.85 18.15
N GLY A 322 -3.46 30.96 17.59
CA GLY A 322 -2.27 31.71 18.00
C GLY A 322 -0.93 31.06 17.60
N LEU A 323 -0.95 29.89 16.98
CA LEU A 323 0.27 29.18 16.57
C LEU A 323 0.54 29.30 15.07
N ASN A 324 -0.43 28.95 14.23
CA ASN A 324 -0.25 28.86 12.79
C ASN A 324 -1.35 29.54 11.97
N ASP A 325 -2.16 30.42 12.59
CA ASP A 325 -3.37 31.05 12.02
C ASP A 325 -3.20 32.54 11.69
N SER A 326 -1.96 33.08 11.72
CA SER A 326 -1.69 34.50 11.54
C SER A 326 -1.54 34.91 10.07
N PRO A 327 -1.66 36.21 9.72
CA PRO A 327 -1.44 36.70 8.35
C PRO A 327 -0.05 36.39 7.79
N ARG A 328 0.98 36.21 8.63
CA ARG A 328 2.31 35.80 8.14
C ARG A 328 2.30 34.37 7.60
N HIS A 329 1.53 33.46 8.22
CA HIS A 329 1.37 32.09 7.75
C HIS A 329 0.67 32.05 6.39
N ILE A 330 -0.37 32.87 6.19
CA ILE A 330 -1.06 32.98 4.90
C ILE A 330 -0.08 33.40 3.78
N ARG A 331 0.75 34.42 4.03
CA ARG A 331 1.76 34.87 3.05
C ARG A 331 2.76 33.76 2.73
N GLU A 332 3.27 33.09 3.75
CA GLU A 332 4.26 32.04 3.57
C GLU A 332 3.68 30.79 2.89
N LEU A 333 2.45 30.38 3.22
CA LEU A 333 1.72 29.33 2.50
C LEU A 333 1.58 29.66 1.02
N THR A 334 1.24 30.91 0.70
CA THR A 334 1.12 31.36 -0.69
C THR A 334 2.47 31.27 -1.41
N ARG A 335 3.57 31.67 -0.74
CA ARG A 335 4.93 31.60 -1.30
C ARG A 335 5.39 30.16 -1.48
N LEU A 336 5.21 29.32 -0.47
CA LEU A 336 5.63 27.91 -0.46
C LEU A 336 4.92 27.09 -1.52
N LEU A 337 3.63 27.31 -1.73
CA LEU A 337 2.80 26.51 -2.63
C LEU A 337 2.73 27.09 -4.06
N ASN A 338 3.42 28.22 -4.31
CA ASN A 338 3.46 28.81 -5.64
C ASN A 338 4.03 27.82 -6.67
N GLY A 339 3.38 27.72 -7.82
CA GLY A 339 3.74 26.78 -8.90
C GLY A 339 3.26 25.35 -8.71
N ILE A 340 2.57 25.02 -7.60
CA ILE A 340 1.97 23.70 -7.38
C ILE A 340 0.45 23.80 -7.57
N LYS A 341 -0.10 23.03 -8.50
CA LYS A 341 -1.56 22.89 -8.66
C LYS A 341 -2.15 22.06 -7.53
N CYS A 342 -2.55 22.74 -6.46
CA CYS A 342 -3.00 22.09 -5.24
C CYS A 342 -4.23 22.76 -4.61
N ARG A 343 -4.71 22.20 -3.52
CA ARG A 343 -5.68 22.79 -2.61
C ARG A 343 -5.19 22.70 -1.17
N ILE A 344 -5.73 23.50 -0.29
CA ILE A 344 -5.55 23.36 1.16
C ILE A 344 -6.86 22.89 1.78
N ASN A 345 -6.78 21.85 2.61
CA ASN A 345 -7.87 21.41 3.49
C ASN A 345 -7.56 21.87 4.91
N LEU A 346 -8.33 22.82 5.40
CA LEU A 346 -8.22 23.27 6.79
C LEU A 346 -8.96 22.27 7.68
N ILE A 347 -8.30 21.84 8.73
CA ILE A 347 -8.81 20.90 9.72
C ILE A 347 -8.87 21.61 11.07
N ARG A 348 -10.00 21.49 11.78
CA ARG A 348 -10.09 21.92 13.17
C ARG A 348 -9.19 21.04 14.03
N PHE A 349 -8.46 21.65 14.95
CA PHE A 349 -7.69 20.89 15.91
C PHE A 349 -8.65 20.20 16.90
N HIS A 350 -8.56 18.89 17.00
CA HIS A 350 -9.27 18.11 18.01
C HIS A 350 -8.38 17.88 19.22
N ARG A 351 -8.89 18.27 20.39
CA ARG A 351 -8.11 18.21 21.61
C ARG A 351 -7.76 16.78 21.99
N ILE A 352 -6.48 16.52 22.18
CA ILE A 352 -5.97 15.29 22.77
C ILE A 352 -5.55 15.57 24.22
N PRO A 353 -5.53 14.53 25.11
CA PRO A 353 -5.08 14.71 26.49
C PRO A 353 -3.73 15.43 26.57
N ASP A 354 -3.57 16.30 27.54
CA ASP A 354 -2.33 17.05 27.83
C ASP A 354 -1.79 17.87 26.65
N SER A 355 -2.66 18.27 25.72
CA SER A 355 -2.27 19.14 24.61
C SER A 355 -2.37 20.61 25.00
N PRO A 356 -1.32 21.43 24.71
CA PRO A 356 -1.37 22.88 24.92
C PRO A 356 -2.12 23.62 23.80
N TYR A 357 -2.53 22.93 22.73
CA TYR A 357 -3.13 23.54 21.55
C TYR A 357 -4.64 23.67 21.65
N PHE A 358 -5.18 24.67 20.94
CA PHE A 358 -6.61 24.94 20.87
C PHE A 358 -7.04 25.16 19.42
N SER A 359 -8.27 24.80 19.09
CA SER A 359 -8.88 25.13 17.81
C SER A 359 -9.32 26.60 17.81
N PRO A 360 -9.11 27.33 16.71
CA PRO A 360 -9.73 28.66 16.58
C PRO A 360 -11.24 28.53 16.41
N GLY A 361 -11.97 29.63 16.72
CA GLY A 361 -13.40 29.70 16.48
C GLY A 361 -13.75 29.69 14.98
N ASP A 362 -15.00 29.40 14.65
CA ASP A 362 -15.48 29.25 13.27
C ASP A 362 -15.22 30.48 12.40
N GLU A 363 -15.44 31.67 12.93
CA GLU A 363 -15.15 32.91 12.20
C GLU A 363 -13.65 33.04 11.82
N ALA A 364 -12.74 32.65 12.71
CA ALA A 364 -11.31 32.69 12.42
C ALA A 364 -10.93 31.65 11.33
N MET A 365 -11.52 30.46 11.38
CA MET A 365 -11.38 29.45 10.32
C MET A 365 -11.88 29.95 8.96
N VAL A 366 -13.03 30.62 8.94
CA VAL A 366 -13.61 31.20 7.72
C VAL A 366 -12.71 32.32 7.18
N ARG A 367 -12.27 33.25 8.03
CA ARG A 367 -11.33 34.32 7.64
C ARG A 367 -10.03 33.76 7.05
N PHE A 368 -9.45 32.72 7.68
CA PHE A 368 -8.23 32.10 7.21
C PHE A 368 -8.40 31.43 5.85
N ARG A 369 -9.51 30.68 5.66
CA ARG A 369 -9.91 30.09 4.37
C ARG A 369 -10.02 31.15 3.26
N ASP A 370 -10.78 32.21 3.54
CA ASP A 370 -11.10 33.25 2.56
C ASP A 370 -9.85 34.02 2.16
N ALA A 371 -8.95 34.29 3.11
CA ALA A 371 -7.68 34.94 2.87
C ALA A 371 -6.72 34.13 1.99
N LEU A 372 -6.70 32.80 2.13
CA LEU A 372 -5.96 31.88 1.22
C LEU A 372 -6.62 31.81 -0.15
N THR A 373 -7.94 31.70 -0.20
CA THR A 373 -8.70 31.64 -1.45
C THR A 373 -8.53 32.92 -2.27
N ALA A 374 -8.57 34.10 -1.61
CA ALA A 374 -8.31 35.39 -2.27
C ALA A 374 -6.90 35.51 -2.88
N ARG A 375 -5.94 34.65 -2.44
CA ARG A 375 -4.59 34.55 -2.99
C ARG A 375 -4.44 33.46 -4.06
N GLY A 376 -5.56 32.89 -4.54
CA GLY A 376 -5.57 31.90 -5.59
C GLY A 376 -5.36 30.45 -5.12
N ILE A 377 -5.32 30.18 -3.83
CA ILE A 377 -5.24 28.81 -3.32
C ILE A 377 -6.62 28.32 -2.95
N GLN A 378 -7.15 27.34 -3.72
CA GLN A 378 -8.41 26.71 -3.40
C GLN A 378 -8.37 26.12 -1.99
N THR A 379 -9.17 26.65 -1.06
CA THR A 379 -9.13 26.27 0.34
C THR A 379 -10.51 25.84 0.83
N THR A 380 -10.57 24.72 1.55
CA THR A 380 -11.81 24.18 2.13
C THR A 380 -11.63 23.96 3.63
N ILE A 381 -12.72 24.06 4.40
CA ILE A 381 -12.75 23.65 5.81
C ILE A 381 -13.39 22.27 5.85
N ARG A 382 -12.67 21.26 6.35
CA ARG A 382 -13.20 19.90 6.48
C ARG A 382 -14.19 19.83 7.63
N ALA A 383 -15.32 19.17 7.38
CA ALA A 383 -16.24 18.81 8.45
C ALA A 383 -15.57 17.81 9.40
N SER A 384 -15.69 18.03 10.70
CA SER A 384 -15.32 17.04 11.71
C SER A 384 -16.37 15.94 11.73
N ARG A 385 -15.94 14.68 11.73
CA ARG A 385 -16.79 13.51 11.80
C ARG A 385 -16.32 12.58 12.92
N GLY A 386 -17.26 12.00 13.69
CA GLY A 386 -16.95 11.04 14.74
C GLY A 386 -16.11 11.60 15.88
N GLU A 387 -16.21 12.89 16.19
CA GLU A 387 -15.42 13.52 17.27
C GLU A 387 -15.80 12.95 18.64
N ASP A 388 -17.09 12.72 18.87
CA ASP A 388 -17.67 12.15 20.10
C ASP A 388 -17.16 10.75 20.43
N ILE A 389 -16.77 9.98 19.41
CA ILE A 389 -16.19 8.65 19.54
C ILE A 389 -14.66 8.64 19.32
N GLN A 390 -14.03 9.80 19.28
CA GLN A 390 -12.58 9.94 19.00
C GLN A 390 -12.17 9.28 17.66
N ALA A 391 -12.98 9.42 16.62
CA ALA A 391 -12.67 8.94 15.27
C ALA A 391 -12.20 10.04 14.32
N ALA A 392 -12.19 11.30 14.76
CA ALA A 392 -11.72 12.42 13.94
C ALA A 392 -10.19 12.37 13.72
N CYS A 393 -9.73 13.10 12.70
CA CYS A 393 -8.31 13.15 12.34
C CYS A 393 -7.41 13.51 13.54
N GLY A 394 -6.37 12.71 13.75
CA GLY A 394 -5.41 12.87 14.84
C GLY A 394 -5.85 12.26 16.19
N LEU A 395 -7.07 11.74 16.31
CA LEU A 395 -7.60 11.16 17.55
C LEU A 395 -7.43 9.64 17.66
N LEU A 396 -7.21 8.92 16.55
CA LEU A 396 -7.06 7.46 16.56
C LEU A 396 -5.85 7.05 17.42
N SER A 397 -6.07 6.21 18.40
CA SER A 397 -5.03 5.70 19.30
C SER A 397 -5.53 4.51 20.09
N THR A 398 -4.66 3.54 20.30
CA THR A 398 -4.94 2.35 21.11
C THR A 398 -4.37 2.44 22.53
N ARG A 399 -3.52 3.43 22.80
CA ARG A 399 -2.80 3.58 24.09
C ARG A 399 -3.69 3.95 25.27
N LEU A 400 -4.81 4.66 25.01
CA LEU A 400 -5.75 5.09 26.06
C LEU A 400 -6.70 3.97 26.53
N LYS A 401 -6.58 2.77 25.97
CA LYS A 401 -7.41 1.60 26.31
C LYS A 401 -6.66 0.57 27.15
N GLY A 402 -5.49 0.92 27.67
CA GLY A 402 -4.72 0.13 28.61
C GLY A 402 -5.36 0.06 29.99
N GLY A 403 -6.44 -0.68 30.07
CA GLY A 403 -7.16 -1.07 31.24
C GLY A 403 -7.86 -2.38 30.93
N ILE A 404 -7.11 -3.45 30.70
CA ILE A 404 -7.43 -4.84 30.98
C ILE A 404 -6.23 -5.41 31.68
#